data_78460f52ecdc8897e4bc00270a8e2534
#
_entry.id   78460f52ecdc8897e4bc00270a8e2534
#
_cell.length_a   1.000
_cell.length_b   1.000
_cell.length_c   1.000
_cell.angle_alpha   90.00
_cell.angle_beta   90.00
_cell.angle_gamma   90.00
#
_symmetry.space_group_name_H-M   'P 1'
#
loop_
_entity.id
_entity.type
_entity.pdbx_description
1 polymer ?
#
loop_
_entity_poly.entity_id
_entity_poly.type
_entity_poly.pdbx_seq_one_letter_code
_entity_poly.pdbx_strand_id
1 'polypeptide(L)'
;MYICRNHPLAKQKSISFEQLQKYPCLSFDQGDNVSFYFSEEILSTNEYPRIIRTNDRATMLNLMVGLNGYTLCSGIICEELNGDDYVAVPYEDANNPNSTMEIGYITRKDNTLSKMGTLYVQELNDYLQQESKKMQQR
;
A
#
# COMPACT_ATOMS: atom_id res chain seq x y z
N MET A 1 -0.13 3.62 -4.52
CA MET A 1 -1.40 2.96 -4.88
C MET A 1 -1.10 1.71 -5.68
N TYR A 2 -1.83 0.62 -5.46
CA TYR A 2 -1.67 -0.69 -6.08
C TYR A 2 -2.86 -1.00 -6.99
N ILE A 3 -2.60 -1.38 -8.23
CA ILE A 3 -3.61 -1.64 -9.27
C ILE A 3 -3.15 -2.75 -10.20
N CYS A 4 -4.12 -3.33 -10.92
CA CYS A 4 -3.79 -4.25 -12.01
C CYS A 4 -3.01 -3.52 -13.12
N ARG A 5 -2.06 -4.21 -13.76
CA ARG A 5 -1.26 -3.67 -14.88
C ARG A 5 -2.12 -3.17 -16.05
N ASN A 6 -3.27 -3.79 -16.26
CA ASN A 6 -4.22 -3.41 -17.32
C ASN A 6 -5.20 -2.29 -16.90
N HIS A 7 -5.07 -1.76 -15.68
CA HIS A 7 -5.91 -0.67 -15.21
C HIS A 7 -5.68 0.59 -16.07
N PRO A 8 -6.74 1.36 -16.40
CA PRO A 8 -6.60 2.58 -17.23
C PRO A 8 -5.60 3.61 -16.72
N LEU A 9 -5.35 3.63 -15.41
CA LEU A 9 -4.40 4.54 -14.77
C LEU A 9 -2.98 3.94 -14.57
N ALA A 10 -2.73 2.70 -14.99
CA ALA A 10 -1.48 2.00 -14.69
C ALA A 10 -0.22 2.63 -15.32
N LYS A 11 -0.40 3.43 -16.38
CA LYS A 11 0.69 4.12 -17.09
C LYS A 11 0.90 5.55 -16.65
N GLN A 12 0.14 6.03 -15.67
CA GLN A 12 0.30 7.38 -15.13
C GLN A 12 1.57 7.47 -14.27
N LYS A 13 2.20 8.64 -14.29
CA LYS A 13 3.36 8.91 -13.41
C LYS A 13 2.94 9.08 -11.95
N SER A 14 1.79 9.68 -11.74
CA SER A 14 1.12 9.81 -10.45
C SER A 14 -0.39 9.88 -10.66
N ILE A 15 -1.16 9.62 -9.62
CA ILE A 15 -2.62 9.55 -9.67
C ILE A 15 -3.18 10.41 -8.55
N SER A 16 -4.15 11.28 -8.90
CA SER A 16 -4.86 12.11 -7.93
C SER A 16 -6.12 11.43 -7.39
N PHE A 17 -6.65 11.99 -6.28
CA PHE A 17 -7.88 11.50 -5.68
C PHE A 17 -9.08 11.59 -6.65
N GLU A 18 -9.18 12.66 -7.43
CA GLU A 18 -10.27 12.86 -8.39
C GLU A 18 -10.31 11.78 -9.47
N GLN A 19 -9.13 11.33 -9.92
CA GLN A 19 -9.03 10.23 -10.90
C GLN A 19 -9.51 8.91 -10.31
N LEU A 20 -9.30 8.69 -9.00
CA LEU A 20 -9.69 7.47 -8.29
C LEU A 20 -11.19 7.36 -8.04
N GLN A 21 -11.92 8.47 -7.96
CA GLN A 21 -13.36 8.46 -7.65
C GLN A 21 -14.21 7.61 -8.61
N LYS A 22 -13.70 7.35 -9.81
CA LYS A 22 -14.39 6.54 -10.83
C LYS A 22 -14.28 5.03 -10.56
N TYR A 23 -13.33 4.61 -9.72
CA TYR A 23 -12.98 3.23 -9.49
C TYR A 23 -13.25 2.84 -8.03
N PRO A 24 -13.56 1.57 -7.74
CA PRO A 24 -13.76 1.14 -6.37
C PRO A 24 -12.42 1.04 -5.61
N CYS A 25 -12.42 1.61 -4.41
CA CYS A 25 -11.36 1.36 -3.43
C CYS A 25 -11.59 0.00 -2.78
N LEU A 26 -10.59 -0.86 -2.83
CA LEU A 26 -10.60 -2.15 -2.17
C LEU A 26 -9.81 -2.02 -0.87
N SER A 27 -10.46 -2.26 0.24
CA SER A 27 -9.89 -2.15 1.58
C SER A 27 -9.99 -3.49 2.31
N PHE A 28 -8.95 -3.81 3.06
CA PHE A 28 -8.99 -4.96 3.94
C PHE A 28 -9.86 -4.65 5.17
N ASP A 29 -10.80 -5.54 5.45
CA ASP A 29 -11.66 -5.41 6.62
C ASP A 29 -10.88 -5.78 7.89
N GLN A 30 -10.70 -4.81 8.75
CA GLN A 30 -9.96 -4.96 10.03
C GLN A 30 -10.91 -5.12 11.23
N GLY A 31 -12.20 -5.32 10.99
CA GLY A 31 -13.24 -5.43 12.03
C GLY A 31 -13.70 -4.09 12.59
N ASP A 32 -14.60 -4.13 13.57
CA ASP A 32 -15.32 -2.96 14.09
C ASP A 32 -14.47 -2.03 14.98
N ASN A 33 -13.31 -2.47 15.45
CA ASN A 33 -12.44 -1.74 16.38
C ASN A 33 -11.30 -1.01 15.66
N VAL A 34 -11.56 -0.41 14.53
CA VAL A 34 -10.54 0.29 13.74
C VAL A 34 -10.21 1.63 14.38
N SER A 35 -9.19 1.63 15.26
CA SER A 35 -8.53 2.87 15.61
C SER A 35 -7.58 3.27 14.49
N PHE A 36 -7.60 4.55 14.11
CA PHE A 36 -6.64 5.13 13.18
C PHE A 36 -5.17 4.74 13.47
N TYR A 37 -4.83 4.61 14.76
CA TYR A 37 -3.47 4.26 15.21
C TYR A 37 -3.11 2.77 15.04
N PHE A 38 -4.09 1.91 14.81
CA PHE A 38 -3.89 0.47 14.66
C PHE A 38 -4.24 -0.03 13.26
N SER A 39 -4.63 0.88 12.37
CA SER A 39 -4.93 0.48 10.99
C SER A 39 -3.65 0.13 10.24
N GLU A 40 -3.66 -1.01 9.60
CA GLU A 40 -2.54 -1.48 8.74
C GLU A 40 -2.32 -0.52 7.57
N GLU A 41 -3.40 0.10 7.08
CA GLU A 41 -3.38 1.06 5.98
C GLU A 41 -4.16 2.31 6.41
N ILE A 42 -3.47 3.36 6.82
CA ILE A 42 -4.08 4.59 7.34
C ILE A 42 -5.06 5.20 6.33
N LEU A 43 -4.70 5.19 5.05
CA LEU A 43 -5.56 5.75 4.00
C LEU A 43 -6.82 4.92 3.76
N SER A 44 -6.87 3.66 4.19
CA SER A 44 -8.07 2.82 4.10
C SER A 44 -9.17 3.21 5.08
N THR A 45 -8.86 4.04 6.07
CA THR A 45 -9.83 4.57 7.04
C THR A 45 -10.64 5.75 6.49
N ASN A 46 -10.22 6.33 5.37
CA ASN A 46 -10.94 7.42 4.72
C ASN A 46 -12.25 6.91 4.07
N GLU A 47 -13.23 7.78 3.99
CA GLU A 47 -14.44 7.51 3.23
C GLU A 47 -14.20 7.74 1.74
N TYR A 48 -14.41 6.68 0.96
CA TYR A 48 -14.35 6.72 -0.50
C TYR A 48 -15.76 6.58 -1.08
N PRO A 49 -16.09 7.26 -2.19
CA PRO A 49 -17.41 7.18 -2.81
C PRO A 49 -17.82 5.75 -3.19
N ARG A 50 -16.82 4.92 -3.49
CA ARG A 50 -16.99 3.49 -3.81
C ARG A 50 -15.95 2.70 -3.04
N ILE A 51 -16.37 2.00 -2.01
CA ILE A 51 -15.51 1.15 -1.21
C ILE A 51 -16.05 -0.28 -1.16
N ILE A 52 -15.16 -1.25 -1.32
CA ILE A 52 -15.45 -2.66 -1.13
C ILE A 52 -14.49 -3.18 -0.06
N ARG A 53 -15.05 -3.69 1.03
CA ARG A 53 -14.27 -4.30 2.11
C ARG A 53 -14.23 -5.79 1.94
N THR A 54 -13.04 -6.37 2.07
CA THR A 54 -12.80 -7.81 1.99
C THR A 54 -11.98 -8.25 3.19
N ASN A 55 -12.20 -9.44 3.67
CA ASN A 55 -11.44 -10.06 4.75
C ASN A 55 -10.40 -11.08 4.25
N ASP A 56 -10.24 -11.18 2.93
CA ASP A 56 -9.31 -12.07 2.27
C ASP A 56 -8.57 -11.34 1.14
N ARG A 57 -7.24 -11.43 1.14
CA ARG A 57 -6.40 -10.72 0.18
C ARG A 57 -6.48 -11.30 -1.24
N ALA A 58 -6.67 -12.61 -1.37
CA ALA A 58 -6.81 -13.21 -2.69
C ALA A 58 -8.12 -12.77 -3.36
N THR A 59 -9.21 -12.71 -2.61
CA THR A 59 -10.48 -12.12 -3.07
C THR A 59 -10.31 -10.66 -3.45
N MET A 60 -9.59 -9.88 -2.64
CA MET A 60 -9.31 -8.47 -2.93
C MET A 60 -8.58 -8.31 -4.26
N LEU A 61 -7.53 -9.10 -4.51
CA LEU A 61 -6.77 -9.06 -5.76
C LEU A 61 -7.62 -9.45 -6.98
N ASN A 62 -8.46 -10.47 -6.86
CA ASN A 62 -9.39 -10.88 -7.92
C ASN A 62 -10.40 -9.78 -8.25
N LEU A 63 -10.96 -9.13 -7.25
CA LEU A 63 -11.89 -8.01 -7.42
C LEU A 63 -11.19 -6.79 -8.04
N MET A 64 -9.92 -6.56 -7.69
CA MET A 64 -9.10 -5.51 -8.28
C MET A 64 -8.99 -5.66 -9.80
N VAL A 65 -8.76 -6.88 -10.29
CA VAL A 65 -8.72 -7.18 -11.72
C VAL A 65 -10.12 -7.05 -12.34
N GLY A 66 -11.13 -7.68 -11.74
CA GLY A 66 -12.48 -7.77 -12.32
C GLY A 66 -13.24 -6.43 -12.37
N LEU A 67 -12.93 -5.50 -11.46
CA LEU A 67 -13.66 -4.24 -11.31
C LEU A 67 -12.82 -3.00 -11.67
N ASN A 68 -11.59 -3.17 -12.15
CA ASN A 68 -10.61 -2.09 -12.24
C ASN A 68 -10.48 -1.33 -10.91
N GLY A 69 -10.41 -2.07 -9.81
CA GLY A 69 -10.29 -1.50 -8.48
C GLY A 69 -8.84 -1.13 -8.14
N TYR A 70 -8.69 -0.42 -7.04
CA TYR A 70 -7.38 -0.06 -6.49
C TYR A 70 -7.34 -0.28 -4.98
N THR A 71 -6.15 -0.43 -4.43
CA THR A 71 -5.91 -0.33 -2.99
C THR A 71 -4.77 0.64 -2.70
N LEU A 72 -4.83 1.30 -1.55
CA LEU A 72 -3.77 2.21 -1.10
C LEU A 72 -2.83 1.41 -0.19
N CYS A 73 -1.57 1.39 -0.54
CA CYS A 73 -0.53 0.65 0.18
C CYS A 73 0.79 1.42 0.17
N SER A 74 1.79 0.90 0.84
CA SER A 74 3.14 1.47 0.89
C SER A 74 3.83 1.63 -0.47
N GLY A 75 3.30 0.97 -1.51
CA GLY A 75 3.89 0.97 -2.85
C GLY A 75 4.99 -0.08 -3.05
N ILE A 76 5.36 -0.81 -1.99
CA ILE A 76 6.34 -1.89 -2.07
C ILE A 76 5.61 -3.17 -2.43
N ILE A 77 5.98 -3.76 -3.57
CA ILE A 77 5.38 -4.98 -4.10
C ILE A 77 6.51 -5.98 -4.35
N CYS A 78 6.36 -7.17 -3.81
CA CYS A 78 7.21 -8.28 -4.17
C CYS A 78 6.75 -8.86 -5.51
N GLU A 79 7.43 -8.49 -6.60
CA GLU A 79 7.13 -8.98 -7.95
C GLU A 79 7.33 -10.49 -8.06
N GLU A 80 8.28 -11.06 -7.31
CA GLU A 80 8.53 -12.51 -7.29
C GLU A 80 7.33 -13.32 -6.78
N LEU A 81 6.55 -12.76 -5.84
CA LEU A 81 5.37 -13.42 -5.27
C LEU A 81 4.07 -13.07 -5.98
N ASN A 82 3.95 -11.87 -6.51
CA ASN A 82 2.70 -11.36 -7.10
C ASN A 82 2.72 -11.36 -8.64
N GLY A 83 3.86 -11.71 -9.23
CA GLY A 83 4.03 -11.68 -10.67
C GLY A 83 3.91 -10.27 -11.26
N ASP A 84 3.76 -10.25 -12.57
CA ASP A 84 3.70 -9.01 -13.36
C ASP A 84 2.30 -8.42 -13.51
N ASP A 85 1.29 -9.00 -12.87
CA ASP A 85 -0.11 -8.62 -13.08
C ASP A 85 -0.50 -7.31 -12.39
N TYR A 86 0.32 -6.86 -11.44
CA TYR A 86 0.05 -5.67 -10.63
C TYR A 86 1.18 -4.67 -10.69
N VAL A 87 0.84 -3.40 -10.50
CA VAL A 87 1.80 -2.29 -10.45
C VAL A 87 1.50 -1.34 -9.33
N ALA A 88 2.55 -0.74 -8.78
CA ALA A 88 2.44 0.39 -7.87
C ALA A 88 2.59 1.70 -8.66
N VAL A 89 1.63 2.60 -8.49
CA VAL A 89 1.69 3.95 -9.05
C VAL A 89 1.65 4.94 -7.88
N PRO A 90 2.50 5.98 -7.86
CA PRO A 90 2.46 7.02 -6.85
C PRO A 90 1.07 7.65 -6.74
N TYR A 91 0.62 7.84 -5.51
CA TYR A 91 -0.61 8.56 -5.19
C TYR A 91 -0.22 9.94 -4.66
N GLU A 92 -0.78 10.97 -5.24
CA GLU A 92 -0.55 12.35 -4.84
C GLU A 92 -1.91 12.99 -4.49
N ASP A 93 -2.03 13.43 -3.25
CA ASP A 93 -3.19 14.19 -2.79
C ASP A 93 -2.71 15.56 -2.33
N ALA A 94 -2.91 16.56 -3.17
CA ALA A 94 -2.54 17.94 -2.88
C ALA A 94 -3.27 18.52 -1.65
N ASN A 95 -4.42 17.93 -1.28
CA ASN A 95 -5.24 18.36 -0.15
C ASN A 95 -4.90 17.61 1.14
N ASN A 96 -4.10 16.55 1.07
CA ASN A 96 -3.73 15.73 2.22
C ASN A 96 -2.21 15.60 2.31
N PRO A 97 -1.52 16.46 3.06
CA PRO A 97 -0.08 16.38 3.25
C PRO A 97 0.38 15.09 3.95
N ASN A 98 -0.56 14.35 4.57
CA ASN A 98 -0.30 13.07 5.21
C ASN A 98 -0.51 11.86 4.27
N SER A 99 -0.43 12.07 2.95
CA SER A 99 -0.51 10.98 1.98
C SER A 99 0.71 10.04 1.99
N THR A 100 1.73 10.35 2.78
CA THR A 100 2.92 9.51 2.96
C THR A 100 2.71 8.52 4.10
N MET A 101 2.96 7.25 3.82
CA MET A 101 2.92 6.19 4.83
C MET A 101 4.31 5.99 5.43
N GLU A 102 4.44 6.21 6.74
CA GLU A 102 5.65 5.90 7.49
C GLU A 102 5.63 4.42 7.90
N ILE A 103 6.69 3.70 7.57
CA ILE A 103 6.87 2.31 7.94
C ILE A 103 8.05 2.21 8.91
N GLY A 104 7.83 1.58 10.05
CA GLY A 104 8.83 1.43 11.08
C GLY A 104 8.67 0.15 11.88
N TYR A 105 9.48 0.00 12.92
CA TYR A 105 9.36 -1.09 13.87
C TYR A 105 9.27 -0.56 15.30
N ILE A 106 8.64 -1.33 16.17
CA ILE A 106 8.43 -0.97 17.57
C ILE A 106 9.21 -1.93 18.44
N THR A 107 9.97 -1.39 19.41
CA THR A 107 10.64 -2.16 20.44
C THR A 107 10.21 -1.69 21.83
N ARG A 108 10.42 -2.52 22.86
CA ARG A 108 10.32 -2.08 24.23
C ARG A 108 11.41 -1.04 24.52
N LYS A 109 11.05 0.02 25.27
CA LYS A 109 11.93 1.15 25.56
C LYS A 109 13.28 0.74 26.17
N ASP A 110 13.28 -0.30 27.01
CA ASP A 110 14.46 -0.77 27.76
C ASP A 110 15.05 -2.06 27.16
N ASN A 111 14.68 -2.41 25.93
CA ASN A 111 15.15 -3.65 25.30
C ASN A 111 16.04 -3.34 24.10
N THR A 112 17.25 -3.84 24.14
CA THR A 112 18.13 -3.85 22.97
C THR A 112 17.77 -4.99 22.05
N LEU A 113 17.79 -4.73 20.74
CA LEU A 113 17.59 -5.79 19.75
C LEU A 113 18.62 -6.90 19.92
N SER A 114 18.19 -8.13 19.78
CA SER A 114 19.10 -9.26 19.68
C SER A 114 19.99 -9.11 18.42
N LYS A 115 21.09 -9.86 18.37
CA LYS A 115 21.97 -9.87 17.19
C LYS A 115 21.20 -10.19 15.90
N MET A 116 20.26 -11.15 15.96
CA MET A 116 19.40 -11.49 14.81
C MET A 116 18.41 -10.38 14.49
N GLY A 117 17.81 -9.75 15.50
CA GLY A 117 16.92 -8.59 15.30
C GLY A 117 17.62 -7.41 14.64
N THR A 118 18.86 -7.13 15.04
CA THR A 118 19.69 -6.08 14.42
C THR A 118 19.97 -6.42 12.95
N LEU A 119 20.35 -7.64 12.65
CA LEU A 119 20.60 -8.11 11.29
C LEU A 119 19.33 -8.00 10.42
N TYR A 120 18.19 -8.45 10.96
CA TYR A 120 16.91 -8.36 10.25
C TYR A 120 16.54 -6.91 9.89
N VAL A 121 16.68 -5.98 10.84
CA VAL A 121 16.40 -4.56 10.60
C VAL A 121 17.36 -3.97 9.56
N GLN A 122 18.63 -4.38 9.58
CA GLN A 122 19.60 -3.96 8.58
C GLN A 122 19.23 -4.43 7.18
N GLU A 123 18.93 -5.71 7.01
CA GLU A 123 18.51 -6.29 5.72
C GLU A 123 17.21 -5.63 5.21
N LEU A 124 16.26 -5.37 6.10
CA LEU A 124 15.04 -4.67 5.75
C LEU A 124 15.31 -3.24 5.25
N ASN A 125 16.19 -2.49 5.91
CA ASN A 125 16.57 -1.15 5.48
C ASN A 125 17.27 -1.17 4.11
N ASP A 126 18.16 -2.11 3.89
CA ASP A 126 18.89 -2.26 2.61
C ASP A 126 17.91 -2.60 1.48
N TYR A 127 16.96 -3.49 1.72
CA TYR A 127 15.88 -3.81 0.78
C TYR A 127 15.03 -2.58 0.44
N LEU A 128 14.56 -1.84 1.45
CA LEU A 128 13.74 -0.65 1.25
C LEU A 128 14.47 0.45 0.45
N GLN A 129 15.77 0.62 0.69
CA GLN A 129 16.59 1.57 -0.08
C GLN A 129 16.74 1.15 -1.55
N GLN A 130 16.88 -0.15 -1.82
CA GLN A 130 16.96 -0.66 -3.18
C GLN A 130 15.64 -0.45 -3.94
N GLU A 131 14.50 -0.75 -3.30
CA GLU A 131 13.18 -0.55 -3.89
C GLU A 131 12.88 0.94 -4.14
N SER A 132 13.24 1.82 -3.22
CA SER A 132 13.10 3.27 -3.41
C SER A 132 13.88 3.78 -4.63
N LYS A 133 15.10 3.28 -4.86
CA LYS A 133 15.88 3.63 -6.05
C LYS A 133 15.24 3.14 -7.34
N LYS A 134 14.69 1.92 -7.35
CA LYS A 134 13.96 1.38 -8.52
C LYS A 134 12.72 2.22 -8.86
N MET A 135 11.99 2.69 -7.85
CA MET A 135 10.80 3.54 -8.06
C MET A 135 11.14 4.90 -8.68
N GLN A 136 12.29 5.49 -8.31
CA GLN A 136 12.74 6.77 -8.87
C GLN A 136 13.21 6.68 -10.34
N GLN A 137 13.51 5.49 -10.83
CA GLN A 137 13.97 5.24 -12.20
C GLN A 137 12.85 4.85 -13.18
N ARG A 138 11.63 4.67 -12.67
CA ARG A 138 10.42 4.38 -13.47
C ARG A 138 9.66 5.67 -13.79
#